data_9269f2393810677288ec362041aff525
#
_entry.id   9269f2393810677288ec362041aff525
#
_cell.length_a   1.000
_cell.length_b   1.000
_cell.length_c   1.000
_cell.angle_alpha   90.00
_cell.angle_beta   90.00
_cell.angle_gamma   90.00
#
_symmetry.space_group_name_H-M   'P 1'
#
loop_
_entity.id
_entity.type
_entity.pdbx_description
1 polymer ?
#
loop_
_entity_poly.entity_id
_entity_poly.type
_entity_poly.pdbx_seq_one_letter_code
_entity_poly.pdbx_strand_id
1 'polypeptide(L)'
;MRPVRFFLACMVAMLAFPAFAAPDEELLGKARGYPVGTRANWFFDEGVRVGSFSHLDEILPHYTLNKAQSPLPLAKAAAEVKLAYRFENQAWTLEDFLAHQRVTGLLVIKDGAVLFERYQYDRKPADRFISHSMAKSIVSLGVGMAVAEGKIASLDDLVSKYVPKLAGSAYGETTIRNVLRMSSGVKFSEAYDGNDDLTRFVIARSREGSIAALREFNTREAEQGTRFHYASSETMVLTVLLHAVTGTTLSEYLTARLWQPIGAEGDATWIKGADGTESGFGNFNATLRDYGRLGMMLANDGVVGGKQIVPKDYLLDATDWRRQPPAFQPRKATPYFGYGFQFWPFPGEKRRFALLGVYGQSIFVDPELKLVMVVTAVAKNASVGKETLGPERDAVWRGIVGKYGSW
;
A
#
# COMPACT_ATOMS: atom_id res chain seq x y z
N MET A 1 -30.52 70.33 19.97
CA MET A 1 -30.93 68.92 19.82
C MET A 1 -29.96 68.25 18.90
N ARG A 2 -29.08 67.37 19.40
CA ARG A 2 -28.13 66.58 18.59
C ARG A 2 -28.67 65.11 18.51
N PRO A 3 -28.68 64.46 17.37
CA PRO A 3 -29.16 63.09 17.24
C PRO A 3 -28.09 62.11 17.73
N VAL A 4 -28.50 61.20 18.59
CA VAL A 4 -27.73 60.07 19.07
C VAL A 4 -27.76 58.99 17.99
N ARG A 5 -26.58 58.63 17.43
CA ARG A 5 -26.45 57.51 16.52
C ARG A 5 -26.19 56.22 17.32
N PHE A 6 -27.14 55.29 17.31
CA PHE A 6 -26.96 53.94 17.77
C PHE A 6 -26.14 53.15 16.75
N PHE A 7 -24.94 52.71 17.11
CA PHE A 7 -24.20 51.70 16.38
C PHE A 7 -24.69 50.31 16.86
N LEU A 8 -25.35 49.62 15.95
CA LEU A 8 -25.72 48.21 16.13
C LEU A 8 -24.49 47.35 15.76
N ALA A 9 -23.76 46.80 16.72
CA ALA A 9 -22.68 45.87 16.49
C ALA A 9 -23.28 44.48 16.22
N CYS A 10 -23.27 44.05 14.97
CA CYS A 10 -23.58 42.68 14.63
C CYS A 10 -22.42 41.77 15.10
N MET A 11 -22.63 41.08 16.23
CA MET A 11 -21.77 39.95 16.63
C MET A 11 -22.05 38.77 15.69
N VAL A 12 -21.14 38.52 14.71
CA VAL A 12 -21.13 37.28 13.96
C VAL A 12 -20.58 36.20 14.88
N ALA A 13 -21.47 35.39 15.45
CA ALA A 13 -21.09 34.19 16.16
C ALA A 13 -20.53 33.21 15.10
N MET A 14 -19.20 33.06 15.05
CA MET A 14 -18.59 31.92 14.36
C MET A 14 -19.02 30.66 15.09
N LEU A 15 -19.95 29.91 14.52
CA LEU A 15 -20.23 28.55 14.90
C LEU A 15 -18.97 27.74 14.58
N ALA A 16 -18.09 27.56 15.55
CA ALA A 16 -17.05 26.55 15.48
C ALA A 16 -17.78 25.20 15.50
N PHE A 17 -17.87 24.55 14.35
CA PHE A 17 -18.22 23.14 14.30
C PHE A 17 -17.20 22.39 15.16
N PRO A 18 -17.63 21.52 16.08
CA PRO A 18 -16.68 20.69 16.81
C PRO A 18 -15.87 19.89 15.77
N ALA A 19 -14.57 20.10 15.74
CA ALA A 19 -13.69 19.20 15.05
C ALA A 19 -13.86 17.84 15.74
N PHE A 20 -14.41 16.85 15.04
CA PHE A 20 -14.49 15.49 15.58
C PHE A 20 -13.07 15.07 15.94
N ALA A 21 -12.85 14.72 17.22
CA ALA A 21 -11.58 14.19 17.66
C ALA A 21 -11.35 12.83 16.99
N ALA A 22 -10.13 12.55 16.58
CA ALA A 22 -9.79 11.22 16.09
C ALA A 22 -9.94 10.18 17.23
N PRO A 23 -10.32 8.93 16.92
CA PRO A 23 -10.55 7.93 17.97
C PRO A 23 -9.26 7.53 18.69
N ASP A 24 -9.37 7.21 19.97
CA ASP A 24 -8.30 6.64 20.80
C ASP A 24 -7.00 7.46 20.88
N GLU A 25 -7.05 8.78 20.70
CA GLU A 25 -5.87 9.65 20.65
C GLU A 25 -4.95 9.49 21.87
N GLU A 26 -5.52 9.37 23.07
CA GLU A 26 -4.73 9.21 24.31
C GLU A 26 -4.00 7.86 24.34
N LEU A 27 -4.68 6.77 23.96
CA LEU A 27 -4.07 5.43 23.85
C LEU A 27 -2.94 5.43 22.81
N LEU A 28 -3.12 6.16 21.72
CA LEU A 28 -2.16 6.28 20.64
C LEU A 28 -1.01 7.27 20.92
N GLY A 29 -1.00 7.86 22.11
CA GLY A 29 0.13 8.65 22.61
C GLY A 29 0.00 10.17 22.43
N LYS A 30 -1.20 10.74 22.28
CA LYS A 30 -1.45 12.18 22.10
C LYS A 30 -0.74 13.03 23.15
N ALA A 31 -0.91 12.72 24.45
CA ALA A 31 -0.29 13.46 25.55
C ALA A 31 1.25 13.54 25.46
N ARG A 32 1.88 12.66 24.68
CA ARG A 32 3.34 12.61 24.43
C ARG A 32 3.72 13.06 23.01
N GLY A 33 2.79 13.67 22.26
CA GLY A 33 3.02 14.13 20.87
C GLY A 33 3.21 13.00 19.87
N TYR A 34 2.58 11.84 20.05
CA TYR A 34 2.69 10.65 19.19
C TYR A 34 4.15 10.19 19.00
N PRO A 35 4.80 9.69 20.06
CA PRO A 35 6.22 9.40 20.04
C PRO A 35 6.58 8.31 19.03
N VAL A 36 7.82 8.37 18.53
CA VAL A 36 8.43 7.32 17.73
C VAL A 36 8.94 6.23 18.67
N GLY A 37 8.70 4.97 18.33
CA GLY A 37 9.15 3.82 19.09
C GLY A 37 10.62 3.47 18.85
N THR A 38 10.96 2.26 19.22
CA THR A 38 12.28 1.66 19.06
C THR A 38 12.19 0.41 18.17
N ARG A 39 13.34 -0.19 17.83
CA ARG A 39 13.39 -1.47 17.11
C ARG A 39 12.58 -2.59 17.77
N ALA A 40 12.41 -2.54 19.09
CA ALA A 40 11.73 -3.58 19.86
C ALA A 40 10.21 -3.44 19.85
N ASN A 41 9.66 -2.20 19.75
CA ASN A 41 8.24 -1.97 20.00
C ASN A 41 7.48 -1.22 18.89
N TRP A 42 8.13 -0.69 17.87
CA TRP A 42 7.52 0.15 16.83
C TRP A 42 6.29 -0.49 16.15
N PHE A 43 6.25 -1.82 16.05
CA PHE A 43 5.21 -2.55 15.31
C PHE A 43 4.02 -2.93 16.19
N PHE A 44 4.26 -3.39 17.44
CA PHE A 44 3.23 -3.96 18.31
C PHE A 44 2.66 -2.96 19.33
N ASP A 45 3.44 -1.98 19.80
CA ASP A 45 3.02 -1.03 20.82
C ASP A 45 2.14 0.08 20.21
N GLU A 46 0.86 0.10 20.59
CA GLU A 46 -0.12 1.08 20.10
C GLU A 46 0.29 2.52 20.46
N GLY A 47 0.88 2.72 21.64
CA GLY A 47 1.23 4.05 22.15
C GLY A 47 2.38 4.74 21.40
N VAL A 48 3.07 4.04 20.48
CA VAL A 48 4.12 4.60 19.62
C VAL A 48 3.83 4.40 18.14
N ARG A 49 2.73 3.73 17.79
CA ARG A 49 2.45 3.30 16.42
C ARG A 49 2.26 4.48 15.46
N VAL A 50 1.54 5.52 15.87
CA VAL A 50 1.33 6.73 15.04
C VAL A 50 2.66 7.35 14.62
N GLY A 51 3.54 7.62 15.58
CA GLY A 51 4.87 8.17 15.32
C GLY A 51 5.73 7.23 14.48
N SER A 52 5.81 5.96 14.88
CA SER A 52 6.66 4.96 14.22
C SER A 52 6.26 4.70 12.77
N PHE A 53 4.95 4.69 12.45
CA PHE A 53 4.47 4.47 11.09
C PHE A 53 4.67 5.67 10.16
N SER A 54 5.08 6.81 10.71
CA SER A 54 5.48 7.99 9.95
C SER A 54 6.98 8.24 9.92
N HIS A 55 7.74 7.63 10.86
CA HIS A 55 9.17 7.86 11.06
C HIS A 55 9.98 6.57 11.20
N LEU A 56 9.62 5.53 10.44
CA LEU A 56 10.29 4.23 10.51
C LEU A 56 11.76 4.31 10.09
N ASP A 57 12.09 5.23 9.21
CA ASP A 57 13.45 5.54 8.76
C ASP A 57 14.34 6.15 9.85
N GLU A 58 13.78 6.68 10.94
CA GLU A 58 14.55 7.06 12.14
C GLU A 58 14.89 5.85 13.02
N ILE A 59 14.14 4.76 12.90
CA ILE A 59 14.30 3.55 13.72
C ILE A 59 15.20 2.51 13.03
N LEU A 60 15.07 2.36 11.70
CA LEU A 60 15.66 1.28 10.94
C LEU A 60 16.49 1.78 9.75
N PRO A 61 17.57 1.06 9.38
CA PRO A 61 18.35 1.38 8.20
C PRO A 61 17.50 1.33 6.93
N HIS A 62 17.69 2.31 6.04
CA HIS A 62 16.87 2.44 4.84
C HIS A 62 17.71 2.91 3.64
N TYR A 63 17.12 2.82 2.46
CA TYR A 63 17.49 3.55 1.26
C TYR A 63 16.46 4.64 0.99
N THR A 64 16.91 5.72 0.33
CA THR A 64 16.04 6.82 -0.09
C THR A 64 15.76 6.72 -1.59
N LEU A 65 14.50 6.84 -1.96
CA LEU A 65 14.07 7.09 -3.33
C LEU A 65 13.85 8.59 -3.48
N ASN A 66 14.74 9.27 -4.18
CA ASN A 66 14.68 10.71 -4.36
C ASN A 66 13.43 11.11 -5.15
N LYS A 67 12.76 12.16 -4.70
CA LYS A 67 11.61 12.76 -5.38
C LYS A 67 11.95 13.23 -6.79
N ALA A 68 10.96 13.56 -7.57
CA ALA A 68 11.14 14.17 -8.88
C ALA A 68 11.78 15.57 -8.75
N GLN A 69 12.65 15.93 -9.68
CA GLN A 69 13.19 17.31 -9.76
C GLN A 69 12.08 18.34 -10.01
N SER A 70 11.07 17.93 -10.80
CA SER A 70 9.87 18.72 -11.07
C SER A 70 8.65 17.89 -10.71
N PRO A 71 8.17 17.95 -9.45
CA PRO A 71 7.00 17.19 -9.01
C PRO A 71 5.76 17.52 -9.86
N LEU A 72 4.96 16.49 -10.18
CA LEU A 72 3.69 16.71 -10.84
C LEU A 72 2.66 17.23 -9.82
N PRO A 73 2.07 18.41 -10.07
CA PRO A 73 1.06 18.95 -9.16
C PRO A 73 -0.17 18.04 -9.14
N LEU A 74 -0.73 17.82 -7.95
CA LEU A 74 -2.09 17.30 -7.79
C LEU A 74 -3.02 18.50 -7.66
N ALA A 75 -3.82 18.74 -8.70
CA ALA A 75 -4.82 19.81 -8.70
C ALA A 75 -5.84 19.55 -7.57
N LYS A 76 -6.32 20.61 -6.91
CA LYS A 76 -7.47 20.48 -6.02
C LYS A 76 -8.74 20.70 -6.83
N ALA A 77 -9.79 19.91 -6.56
CA ALA A 77 -11.11 20.19 -7.10
C ALA A 77 -11.62 21.55 -6.62
N ALA A 78 -12.44 22.21 -7.44
CA ALA A 78 -13.01 23.53 -7.12
C ALA A 78 -13.85 23.53 -5.83
N ALA A 79 -14.43 22.38 -5.48
CA ALA A 79 -15.13 22.14 -4.23
C ALA A 79 -14.80 20.74 -3.71
N GLU A 80 -14.71 20.63 -2.38
CA GLU A 80 -14.55 19.34 -1.72
C GLU A 80 -15.79 18.48 -1.92
N VAL A 81 -15.59 17.20 -2.17
CA VAL A 81 -16.70 16.28 -2.44
C VAL A 81 -17.40 15.91 -1.14
N LYS A 82 -18.67 16.30 -1.01
CA LYS A 82 -19.55 15.74 0.00
C LYS A 82 -19.94 14.32 -0.44
N LEU A 83 -19.52 13.34 0.35
CA LEU A 83 -19.79 11.94 0.10
C LEU A 83 -20.56 11.37 1.29
N ALA A 84 -21.61 10.60 0.97
CA ALA A 84 -22.29 9.73 1.90
C ALA A 84 -22.10 8.27 1.46
N TYR A 85 -21.91 7.37 2.40
CA TYR A 85 -21.86 5.93 2.19
C TYR A 85 -22.82 5.23 3.15
N ARG A 86 -23.14 3.98 2.89
CA ARG A 86 -23.98 3.16 3.78
C ARG A 86 -23.14 2.07 4.43
N PHE A 87 -23.18 2.02 5.76
CA PHE A 87 -22.53 1.00 6.55
C PHE A 87 -23.44 0.66 7.74
N GLU A 88 -23.65 -0.64 8.05
CA GLU A 88 -24.50 -1.12 9.14
C GLU A 88 -25.93 -0.50 9.11
N ASN A 89 -26.53 -0.42 7.92
CA ASN A 89 -27.86 0.15 7.65
C ASN A 89 -28.01 1.66 7.90
N GLN A 90 -26.92 2.38 8.18
CA GLN A 90 -26.92 3.82 8.37
C GLN A 90 -26.19 4.53 7.23
N ALA A 91 -26.50 5.81 7.03
CA ALA A 91 -25.79 6.69 6.11
C ALA A 91 -24.77 7.51 6.89
N TRP A 92 -23.55 7.51 6.42
CA TRP A 92 -22.40 8.16 7.03
C TRP A 92 -21.67 9.06 6.04
N THR A 93 -20.90 10.01 6.53
CA THR A 93 -20.02 10.89 5.76
C THR A 93 -18.55 10.45 5.86
N LEU A 94 -17.66 11.05 5.07
CA LEU A 94 -16.21 10.81 5.22
C LEU A 94 -15.66 11.31 6.56
N GLU A 95 -16.24 12.36 7.10
CA GLU A 95 -15.91 12.87 8.42
C GLU A 95 -16.30 11.88 9.52
N ASP A 96 -17.45 11.21 9.38
CA ASP A 96 -17.86 10.14 10.29
C ASP A 96 -16.89 8.95 10.21
N PHE A 97 -16.46 8.55 9.01
CA PHE A 97 -15.45 7.50 8.85
C PHE A 97 -14.16 7.84 9.59
N LEU A 98 -13.71 9.08 9.49
CA LEU A 98 -12.52 9.56 10.20
C LEU A 98 -12.74 9.61 11.73
N ALA A 99 -13.94 9.91 12.20
CA ALA A 99 -14.27 9.89 13.62
C ALA A 99 -14.43 8.47 14.19
N HIS A 100 -14.81 7.51 13.36
CA HIS A 100 -14.99 6.11 13.78
C HIS A 100 -13.69 5.31 13.77
N GLN A 101 -12.78 5.62 12.82
CA GLN A 101 -11.66 4.76 12.49
C GLN A 101 -10.31 5.46 12.72
N ARG A 102 -9.32 4.67 13.15
CA ARG A 102 -7.94 5.12 13.39
C ARG A 102 -7.19 5.41 12.08
N VAL A 103 -7.75 6.29 11.27
CA VAL A 103 -7.19 6.72 9.98
C VAL A 103 -6.21 7.86 10.21
N THR A 104 -4.98 7.74 9.75
CA THR A 104 -3.95 8.80 9.84
C THR A 104 -3.96 9.71 8.62
N GLY A 105 -4.43 9.20 7.46
CA GLY A 105 -4.57 9.97 6.24
C GLY A 105 -5.62 9.35 5.31
N LEU A 106 -6.45 10.20 4.72
CA LEU A 106 -7.46 9.85 3.71
C LEU A 106 -7.34 10.79 2.52
N LEU A 107 -7.18 10.24 1.32
CA LEU A 107 -7.07 10.97 0.08
C LEU A 107 -7.96 10.33 -0.98
N VAL A 108 -8.78 11.14 -1.65
CA VAL A 108 -9.59 10.73 -2.80
C VAL A 108 -9.23 11.58 -4.00
N ILE A 109 -8.87 10.93 -5.11
CA ILE A 109 -8.51 11.60 -6.38
C ILE A 109 -9.39 11.05 -7.49
N LYS A 110 -9.87 11.93 -8.34
CA LYS A 110 -10.58 11.59 -9.57
C LYS A 110 -10.09 12.46 -10.74
N ASP A 111 -9.80 11.83 -11.89
CA ASP A 111 -9.30 12.52 -13.09
C ASP A 111 -8.10 13.45 -12.82
N GLY A 112 -7.23 13.04 -11.87
CA GLY A 112 -6.06 13.82 -11.46
C GLY A 112 -6.33 14.95 -10.47
N ALA A 113 -7.59 15.19 -10.07
CA ALA A 113 -7.96 16.21 -9.10
C ALA A 113 -8.24 15.60 -7.71
N VAL A 114 -7.67 16.21 -6.66
CA VAL A 114 -7.95 15.87 -5.27
C VAL A 114 -9.35 16.32 -4.91
N LEU A 115 -10.22 15.38 -4.59
CA LEU A 115 -11.60 15.59 -4.19
C LEU A 115 -11.76 15.71 -2.68
N PHE A 116 -10.92 15.02 -1.92
CA PHE A 116 -10.92 15.00 -0.47
C PHE A 116 -9.52 14.67 0.05
N GLU A 117 -9.05 15.37 1.09
CA GLU A 117 -7.76 15.13 1.72
C GLU A 117 -7.83 15.52 3.19
N ARG A 118 -7.53 14.57 4.09
CA ARG A 118 -7.48 14.78 5.54
C ARG A 118 -6.33 14.04 6.17
N TYR A 119 -5.84 14.60 7.26
CA TYR A 119 -4.81 14.04 8.13
C TYR A 119 -5.30 14.09 9.57
N GLN A 120 -5.05 13.03 10.34
CA GLN A 120 -5.37 12.97 11.78
C GLN A 120 -4.11 12.68 12.58
N TYR A 121 -4.19 12.75 13.91
CA TYR A 121 -3.09 12.48 14.85
C TYR A 121 -1.87 13.37 14.59
N ASP A 122 -2.09 14.66 14.35
CA ASP A 122 -1.07 15.67 14.05
C ASP A 122 -0.21 15.35 12.80
N ARG A 123 -0.64 14.42 11.95
CA ARG A 123 0.02 14.15 10.68
C ARG A 123 -0.20 15.29 9.68
N LYS A 124 0.79 15.49 8.81
CA LYS A 124 0.86 16.61 7.85
C LYS A 124 1.13 16.11 6.44
N PRO A 125 0.86 16.89 5.41
CA PRO A 125 1.12 16.49 4.02
C PRO A 125 2.58 16.08 3.73
N ALA A 126 3.53 16.63 4.46
CA ALA A 126 4.95 16.30 4.29
C ALA A 126 5.39 15.01 5.00
N ASP A 127 4.54 14.47 5.89
CA ASP A 127 4.88 13.26 6.63
C ASP A 127 4.82 12.05 5.69
N ARG A 128 5.71 11.11 5.91
CA ARG A 128 5.65 9.80 5.27
C ARG A 128 4.73 8.88 6.05
N PHE A 129 4.15 7.92 5.38
CA PHE A 129 3.31 6.88 5.94
C PHE A 129 3.84 5.53 5.47
N ILE A 130 3.88 4.57 6.39
CA ILE A 130 4.31 3.22 6.06
C ILE A 130 3.29 2.54 5.13
N SER A 131 3.79 1.82 4.13
CA SER A 131 2.97 1.05 3.20
C SER A 131 2.52 -0.29 3.77
N HIS A 132 3.30 -0.85 4.69
CA HIS A 132 3.25 -2.29 4.95
C HIS A 132 3.19 -3.07 3.63
N SER A 133 2.28 -4.02 3.49
CA SER A 133 2.23 -4.91 2.31
C SER A 133 1.82 -4.25 1.00
N MET A 134 1.41 -2.97 0.96
CA MET A 134 1.28 -2.26 -0.32
C MET A 134 2.60 -2.23 -1.11
N ALA A 135 3.73 -2.31 -0.42
CA ALA A 135 5.07 -2.42 -1.03
C ALA A 135 5.20 -3.61 -1.99
N LYS A 136 4.50 -4.72 -1.73
CA LYS A 136 4.51 -5.91 -2.58
C LYS A 136 4.07 -5.59 -4.02
N SER A 137 3.05 -4.78 -4.16
CA SER A 137 2.59 -4.31 -5.46
C SER A 137 3.64 -3.43 -6.15
N ILE A 138 4.38 -2.61 -5.39
CA ILE A 138 5.46 -1.77 -5.94
C ILE A 138 6.60 -2.66 -6.46
N VAL A 139 6.97 -3.72 -5.74
CA VAL A 139 7.95 -4.72 -6.21
C VAL A 139 7.47 -5.38 -7.49
N SER A 140 6.19 -5.76 -7.56
CA SER A 140 5.58 -6.33 -8.77
C SER A 140 5.71 -5.39 -9.98
N LEU A 141 5.48 -4.09 -9.81
CA LEU A 141 5.69 -3.11 -10.89
C LEU A 141 7.13 -3.13 -11.38
N GLY A 142 8.11 -3.26 -10.47
CA GLY A 142 9.53 -3.43 -10.80
C GLY A 142 9.77 -4.66 -11.67
N VAL A 143 9.12 -5.79 -11.38
CA VAL A 143 9.21 -7.01 -12.21
C VAL A 143 8.65 -6.75 -13.62
N GLY A 144 7.48 -6.11 -13.72
CA GLY A 144 6.90 -5.74 -15.01
C GLY A 144 7.79 -4.86 -15.86
N MET A 145 8.47 -3.89 -15.25
CA MET A 145 9.44 -3.03 -15.91
C MET A 145 10.69 -3.81 -16.34
N ALA A 146 11.20 -4.72 -15.51
CA ALA A 146 12.36 -5.56 -15.84
C ALA A 146 12.07 -6.52 -17.00
N VAL A 147 10.83 -7.02 -17.11
CA VAL A 147 10.39 -7.80 -18.29
C VAL A 147 10.39 -6.93 -19.54
N ALA A 148 9.83 -5.74 -19.48
CA ALA A 148 9.80 -4.81 -20.62
C ALA A 148 11.19 -4.36 -21.06
N GLU A 149 12.15 -4.30 -20.15
CA GLU A 149 13.56 -4.01 -20.45
C GLU A 149 14.34 -5.23 -20.96
N GLY A 150 13.70 -6.40 -21.06
CA GLY A 150 14.35 -7.66 -21.47
C GLY A 150 15.31 -8.24 -20.44
N LYS A 151 15.33 -7.73 -19.20
CA LYS A 151 16.15 -8.24 -18.10
C LYS A 151 15.62 -9.58 -17.56
N ILE A 152 14.33 -9.79 -17.70
CA ILE A 152 13.63 -11.05 -17.44
C ILE A 152 13.02 -11.49 -18.77
N ALA A 153 13.46 -12.62 -19.30
CA ALA A 153 13.03 -13.08 -20.62
C ALA A 153 11.58 -13.60 -20.61
N SER A 154 11.17 -14.28 -19.53
CA SER A 154 9.81 -14.81 -19.37
C SER A 154 9.43 -14.89 -17.89
N LEU A 155 8.17 -14.62 -17.59
CA LEU A 155 7.61 -14.88 -16.25
C LEU A 155 7.49 -16.40 -15.97
N ASP A 156 7.54 -17.24 -16.99
CA ASP A 156 7.49 -18.70 -16.85
C ASP A 156 8.87 -19.32 -16.63
N ASP A 157 9.94 -18.51 -16.63
CA ASP A 157 11.27 -18.93 -16.21
C ASP A 157 11.30 -19.21 -14.70
N LEU A 158 12.11 -20.18 -14.31
CA LEU A 158 12.40 -20.45 -12.90
C LEU A 158 13.22 -19.30 -12.29
N VAL A 159 12.96 -18.98 -11.01
CA VAL A 159 13.71 -17.96 -10.28
C VAL A 159 15.21 -18.27 -10.29
N SER A 160 15.61 -19.55 -10.16
CA SER A 160 17.01 -20.00 -10.15
C SER A 160 17.79 -19.65 -11.42
N LYS A 161 17.11 -19.45 -12.56
CA LYS A 161 17.72 -18.97 -13.81
C LYS A 161 18.42 -17.62 -13.63
N TYR A 162 17.84 -16.74 -12.82
CA TYR A 162 18.31 -15.37 -12.56
C TYR A 162 18.99 -15.22 -11.20
N VAL A 163 18.62 -16.07 -10.24
CA VAL A 163 19.18 -16.10 -8.88
C VAL A 163 19.78 -17.48 -8.60
N PRO A 164 20.98 -17.81 -9.17
CA PRO A 164 21.58 -19.14 -9.02
C PRO A 164 21.79 -19.57 -7.56
N LYS A 165 21.94 -18.62 -6.65
CA LYS A 165 22.04 -18.89 -5.19
C LYS A 165 20.78 -19.54 -4.60
N LEU A 166 19.64 -19.49 -5.29
CA LEU A 166 18.40 -20.17 -4.90
C LEU A 166 18.21 -21.52 -5.62
N ALA A 167 19.11 -21.94 -6.54
CA ALA A 167 19.00 -23.23 -7.21
C ALA A 167 18.91 -24.39 -6.21
N GLY A 168 18.04 -25.36 -6.52
CA GLY A 168 17.75 -26.51 -5.66
C GLY A 168 16.91 -26.18 -4.39
N SER A 169 16.43 -24.95 -4.24
CA SER A 169 15.46 -24.59 -3.21
C SER A 169 14.04 -24.54 -3.77
N ALA A 170 13.04 -24.70 -2.91
CA ALA A 170 11.64 -24.63 -3.33
C ALA A 170 11.32 -23.29 -4.05
N TYR A 171 11.82 -22.17 -3.56
CA TYR A 171 11.64 -20.88 -4.24
C TYR A 171 12.42 -20.78 -5.55
N GLY A 172 13.66 -21.30 -5.60
CA GLY A 172 14.46 -21.30 -6.82
C GLY A 172 13.80 -22.08 -7.96
N GLU A 173 13.16 -23.20 -7.63
CA GLU A 173 12.45 -24.07 -8.56
C GLU A 173 10.96 -23.67 -8.77
N THR A 174 10.62 -22.43 -8.45
CA THR A 174 9.30 -21.82 -8.73
C THR A 174 9.42 -20.87 -9.90
N THR A 175 8.41 -20.81 -10.77
CA THR A 175 8.36 -19.81 -11.85
C THR A 175 8.10 -18.42 -11.26
N ILE A 176 8.65 -17.39 -11.90
CA ILE A 176 8.45 -15.99 -11.49
C ILE A 176 6.95 -15.66 -11.45
N ARG A 177 6.16 -16.16 -12.40
CA ARG A 177 4.70 -16.02 -12.46
C ARG A 177 4.02 -16.55 -11.21
N ASN A 178 4.42 -17.74 -10.75
CA ASN A 178 3.83 -18.36 -9.56
C ASN A 178 4.25 -17.64 -8.28
N VAL A 179 5.46 -17.12 -8.21
CA VAL A 179 5.90 -16.24 -7.11
C VAL A 179 5.09 -14.93 -7.09
N LEU A 180 4.85 -14.30 -8.25
CA LEU A 180 3.99 -13.12 -8.34
C LEU A 180 2.57 -13.38 -7.85
N ARG A 181 2.05 -14.59 -8.03
CA ARG A 181 0.71 -15.03 -7.60
C ARG A 181 0.63 -15.52 -6.17
N MET A 182 1.71 -15.48 -5.39
CA MET A 182 1.73 -16.10 -4.06
C MET A 182 1.33 -17.58 -4.12
N SER A 183 1.96 -18.34 -4.99
CA SER A 183 1.59 -19.72 -5.31
C SER A 183 2.78 -20.66 -5.52
N SER A 184 3.88 -20.41 -4.84
CA SER A 184 5.01 -21.34 -4.82
C SER A 184 4.65 -22.72 -4.25
N GLY A 185 3.61 -22.78 -3.43
CA GLY A 185 3.24 -23.97 -2.66
C GLY A 185 4.13 -24.20 -1.42
N VAL A 186 5.06 -23.31 -1.12
CA VAL A 186 5.91 -23.39 0.06
C VAL A 186 5.07 -23.18 1.32
N LYS A 187 5.31 -24.02 2.32
CA LYS A 187 4.69 -23.87 3.65
C LYS A 187 5.23 -22.61 4.33
N PHE A 188 4.33 -21.70 4.66
CA PHE A 188 4.66 -20.44 5.32
C PHE A 188 3.45 -19.91 6.08
N SER A 189 3.62 -19.56 7.36
CA SER A 189 2.56 -18.95 8.16
C SER A 189 2.81 -17.46 8.37
N GLU A 190 1.74 -16.64 8.25
CA GLU A 190 1.80 -15.20 8.41
C GLU A 190 0.59 -14.72 9.23
N ALA A 191 0.68 -14.91 10.57
CA ALA A 191 -0.38 -14.59 11.53
C ALA A 191 -0.19 -13.23 12.22
N TYR A 192 0.99 -12.64 12.13
CA TYR A 192 1.40 -11.37 12.78
C TYR A 192 1.31 -11.41 14.32
N ASP A 193 1.53 -12.58 14.92
CA ASP A 193 1.46 -12.82 16.37
C ASP A 193 2.84 -12.88 17.04
N GLY A 194 3.91 -12.72 16.27
CA GLY A 194 5.28 -12.77 16.75
C GLY A 194 5.87 -14.18 16.85
N ASN A 195 5.10 -15.24 16.54
CA ASN A 195 5.52 -16.64 16.62
C ASN A 195 5.38 -17.38 15.28
N ASP A 196 4.99 -16.70 14.23
CA ASP A 196 4.76 -17.23 12.89
C ASP A 196 6.05 -17.36 12.06
N ASP A 197 5.93 -17.96 10.88
CA ASP A 197 7.06 -18.10 9.95
C ASP A 197 7.56 -16.77 9.42
N LEU A 198 6.68 -15.74 9.32
CA LEU A 198 7.12 -14.39 8.98
C LEU A 198 8.11 -13.86 10.02
N THR A 199 7.84 -14.03 11.30
CA THR A 199 8.74 -13.61 12.39
C THR A 199 10.06 -14.36 12.32
N ARG A 200 10.01 -15.70 12.12
CA ARG A 200 11.21 -16.53 11.93
C ARG A 200 12.04 -16.07 10.73
N PHE A 201 11.37 -15.80 9.60
CA PHE A 201 12.00 -15.30 8.37
C PHE A 201 12.70 -13.95 8.59
N VAL A 202 12.05 -13.00 9.27
CA VAL A 202 12.63 -11.68 9.57
C VAL A 202 13.87 -11.83 10.48
N ILE A 203 13.82 -12.71 11.46
CA ILE A 203 14.95 -13.01 12.36
C ILE A 203 16.11 -13.66 11.56
N ALA A 204 15.84 -14.71 10.79
CA ALA A 204 16.85 -15.38 9.96
C ALA A 204 17.51 -14.39 8.99
N ARG A 205 16.70 -13.59 8.30
CA ARG A 205 17.18 -12.56 7.40
C ARG A 205 18.10 -11.53 8.07
N SER A 206 17.81 -11.16 9.32
CA SER A 206 18.65 -10.22 10.08
C SER A 206 20.02 -10.77 10.46
N ARG A 207 20.14 -12.11 10.55
CA ARG A 207 21.36 -12.81 10.95
C ARG A 207 22.19 -13.27 9.76
N GLU A 208 21.54 -13.83 8.75
CA GLU A 208 22.18 -14.62 7.69
C GLU A 208 21.97 -14.01 6.30
N GLY A 209 21.13 -12.97 6.19
CA GLY A 209 20.79 -12.33 4.95
C GLY A 209 19.61 -12.99 4.22
N SER A 210 19.14 -12.33 3.17
CA SER A 210 17.87 -12.64 2.49
C SER A 210 17.90 -14.01 1.80
N ILE A 211 19.00 -14.36 1.12
CA ILE A 211 19.12 -15.63 0.38
C ILE A 211 19.11 -16.82 1.35
N ALA A 212 19.89 -16.77 2.43
CA ALA A 212 19.97 -17.84 3.42
C ALA A 212 18.60 -18.03 4.08
N ALA A 213 17.96 -16.95 4.52
CA ALA A 213 16.64 -17.00 5.12
C ALA A 213 15.58 -17.61 4.18
N LEU A 214 15.60 -17.29 2.86
CA LEU A 214 14.69 -17.90 1.89
C LEU A 214 14.92 -19.42 1.75
N ARG A 215 16.14 -19.88 1.85
CA ARG A 215 16.48 -21.31 1.75
C ARG A 215 16.06 -22.14 2.94
N GLU A 216 15.81 -21.53 4.11
CA GLU A 216 15.26 -22.23 5.29
C GLU A 216 13.83 -22.73 5.05
N PHE A 217 13.05 -22.02 4.20
CA PHE A 217 11.66 -22.37 3.87
C PHE A 217 11.64 -23.22 2.60
N ASN A 218 11.95 -24.52 2.74
CA ASN A 218 12.16 -25.42 1.60
C ASN A 218 11.11 -26.54 1.48
N THR A 219 10.11 -26.56 2.37
CA THR A 219 9.04 -27.55 2.34
C THR A 219 7.86 -27.04 1.53
N ARG A 220 7.46 -27.77 0.48
CA ARG A 220 6.19 -27.54 -0.21
C ARG A 220 5.07 -28.35 0.41
N GLU A 221 3.92 -27.76 0.57
CA GLU A 221 2.67 -28.40 0.99
C GLU A 221 1.61 -28.44 -0.13
N ALA A 222 1.92 -27.84 -1.29
CA ALA A 222 1.13 -27.87 -2.48
C ALA A 222 2.02 -27.76 -3.74
N GLU A 223 1.53 -28.22 -4.87
CA GLU A 223 2.16 -27.96 -6.16
C GLU A 223 2.10 -26.47 -6.49
N GLN A 224 3.19 -25.91 -7.08
CA GLN A 224 3.21 -24.51 -7.46
C GLN A 224 2.11 -24.19 -8.48
N GLY A 225 1.52 -23.01 -8.38
CA GLY A 225 0.48 -22.53 -9.30
C GLY A 225 -0.92 -23.07 -9.04
N THR A 226 -1.11 -23.99 -8.07
CA THR A 226 -2.41 -24.65 -7.83
C THR A 226 -3.32 -23.89 -6.88
N ARG A 227 -2.76 -23.11 -5.96
CA ARG A 227 -3.53 -22.35 -4.97
C ARG A 227 -2.85 -21.04 -4.60
N PHE A 228 -3.63 -20.07 -4.21
CA PHE A 228 -3.14 -18.88 -3.53
C PHE A 228 -2.81 -19.18 -2.07
N HIS A 229 -1.62 -18.76 -1.63
CA HIS A 229 -1.22 -18.80 -0.22
C HIS A 229 -0.31 -17.60 0.10
N TYR A 230 -0.84 -16.64 0.82
CA TYR A 230 -0.13 -15.39 1.10
C TYR A 230 1.14 -15.62 1.93
N ALA A 231 2.28 -15.19 1.41
CA ALA A 231 3.57 -15.34 2.05
C ALA A 231 4.51 -14.18 1.70
N SER A 232 4.94 -13.41 2.69
CA SER A 232 5.88 -12.29 2.51
C SER A 232 7.23 -12.73 1.93
N SER A 233 7.64 -13.96 2.19
CA SER A 233 8.84 -14.58 1.60
C SER A 233 8.80 -14.63 0.07
N GLU A 234 7.64 -14.81 -0.55
CA GLU A 234 7.52 -14.79 -2.02
C GLU A 234 7.87 -13.42 -2.61
N THR A 235 7.43 -12.33 -1.97
CA THR A 235 7.85 -11.00 -2.42
C THR A 235 9.33 -10.76 -2.16
N MET A 236 9.91 -11.35 -1.12
CA MET A 236 11.35 -11.27 -0.92
C MET A 236 12.12 -11.98 -2.04
N VAL A 237 11.60 -13.10 -2.56
CA VAL A 237 12.15 -13.75 -3.78
C VAL A 237 12.15 -12.78 -4.97
N LEU A 238 11.06 -12.04 -5.20
CA LEU A 238 11.00 -11.04 -6.26
C LEU A 238 11.98 -9.88 -6.03
N THR A 239 12.20 -9.51 -4.77
CA THR A 239 13.16 -8.46 -4.41
C THR A 239 14.59 -8.88 -4.77
N VAL A 240 15.02 -10.08 -4.35
CA VAL A 240 16.35 -10.59 -4.69
C VAL A 240 16.51 -10.86 -6.18
N LEU A 241 15.43 -11.25 -6.87
CA LEU A 241 15.38 -11.37 -8.32
C LEU A 241 15.68 -10.02 -8.99
N LEU A 242 15.01 -8.94 -8.57
CA LEU A 242 15.22 -7.61 -9.12
C LEU A 242 16.65 -7.13 -8.88
N HIS A 243 17.22 -7.32 -7.69
CA HIS A 243 18.63 -7.03 -7.43
C HIS A 243 19.55 -7.79 -8.43
N ALA A 244 19.29 -9.08 -8.65
CA ALA A 244 20.12 -9.90 -9.52
C ALA A 244 20.06 -9.46 -10.99
N VAL A 245 18.86 -9.16 -11.53
CA VAL A 245 18.69 -8.82 -12.95
C VAL A 245 18.99 -7.35 -13.26
N THR A 246 18.90 -6.47 -12.27
CA THR A 246 19.18 -5.03 -12.47
C THR A 246 20.61 -4.65 -12.12
N GLY A 247 21.29 -5.41 -11.25
CA GLY A 247 22.61 -5.12 -10.73
C GLY A 247 22.67 -3.91 -9.76
N THR A 248 21.50 -3.40 -9.33
CA THR A 248 21.36 -2.26 -8.42
C THR A 248 20.42 -2.58 -7.28
N THR A 249 20.30 -1.69 -6.30
CA THR A 249 19.26 -1.79 -5.26
C THR A 249 17.87 -1.60 -5.88
N LEU A 250 16.85 -2.18 -5.26
CA LEU A 250 15.45 -1.98 -5.67
C LEU A 250 15.07 -0.48 -5.60
N SER A 251 15.52 0.21 -4.57
CA SER A 251 15.28 1.64 -4.38
C SER A 251 15.90 2.48 -5.50
N GLU A 252 17.14 2.20 -5.89
CA GLU A 252 17.81 2.89 -6.99
C GLU A 252 17.10 2.61 -8.33
N TYR A 253 16.77 1.34 -8.60
CA TYR A 253 16.07 0.95 -9.81
C TYR A 253 14.71 1.65 -9.94
N LEU A 254 13.92 1.67 -8.87
CA LEU A 254 12.59 2.28 -8.87
C LEU A 254 12.61 3.81 -8.80
N THR A 255 13.66 4.42 -8.25
CA THR A 255 13.77 5.88 -8.24
C THR A 255 13.67 6.44 -9.65
N ALA A 256 14.51 5.96 -10.57
CA ALA A 256 14.57 6.48 -11.93
C ALA A 256 13.40 6.01 -12.83
N ARG A 257 12.81 4.85 -12.54
CA ARG A 257 11.83 4.21 -13.43
C ARG A 257 10.39 4.37 -13.00
N LEU A 258 10.15 4.62 -11.71
CA LEU A 258 8.82 4.73 -11.14
C LEU A 258 8.65 6.04 -10.38
N TRP A 259 9.46 6.27 -9.33
CA TRP A 259 9.22 7.33 -8.36
C TRP A 259 9.33 8.73 -8.95
N GLN A 260 10.41 8.99 -9.65
CA GLN A 260 10.59 10.27 -10.37
C GLN A 260 9.60 10.42 -11.55
N PRO A 261 9.39 9.42 -12.41
CA PRO A 261 8.42 9.50 -13.50
C PRO A 261 6.97 9.73 -13.06
N ILE A 262 6.51 9.22 -11.91
CA ILE A 262 5.17 9.56 -11.41
C ILE A 262 5.06 10.99 -10.86
N GLY A 263 6.18 11.75 -10.85
CA GLY A 263 6.23 13.12 -10.36
C GLY A 263 6.12 13.23 -8.85
N ALA A 264 6.72 12.29 -8.09
CA ALA A 264 6.71 12.31 -6.64
C ALA A 264 7.21 13.64 -6.07
N GLU A 265 6.49 14.21 -5.08
CA GLU A 265 6.83 15.47 -4.42
C GLU A 265 7.69 15.28 -3.18
N GLY A 266 7.67 14.08 -2.58
CA GLY A 266 8.46 13.71 -1.40
C GLY A 266 9.45 12.61 -1.69
N ASP A 267 10.58 12.62 -0.97
CA ASP A 267 11.46 11.48 -0.92
C ASP A 267 10.75 10.32 -0.21
N ALA A 268 10.80 9.14 -0.80
CA ALA A 268 10.36 7.91 -0.15
C ALA A 268 11.53 7.19 0.51
N THR A 269 11.26 6.36 1.51
CA THR A 269 12.28 5.52 2.14
C THR A 269 11.87 4.05 2.10
N TRP A 270 12.84 3.16 1.95
CA TRP A 270 12.60 1.71 2.01
C TRP A 270 13.57 1.05 2.98
N ILE A 271 13.02 0.38 3.98
CA ILE A 271 13.83 -0.28 5.01
C ILE A 271 14.60 -1.45 4.40
N LYS A 272 15.88 -1.55 4.75
CA LYS A 272 16.80 -2.60 4.28
C LYS A 272 17.31 -3.49 5.40
N GLY A 273 17.70 -4.71 5.05
CA GLY A 273 18.41 -5.63 5.92
C GLY A 273 19.91 -5.31 6.01
N ALA A 274 20.60 -6.05 6.86
CA ALA A 274 22.06 -5.95 7.01
C ALA A 274 22.81 -6.34 5.73
N ASP A 275 22.21 -7.20 4.90
CA ASP A 275 22.74 -7.61 3.59
C ASP A 275 22.51 -6.56 2.47
N GLY A 276 21.97 -5.39 2.81
CA GLY A 276 21.66 -4.33 1.86
C GLY A 276 20.41 -4.56 1.01
N THR A 277 19.69 -5.67 1.17
CA THR A 277 18.48 -5.93 0.40
C THR A 277 17.27 -5.27 1.07
N GLU A 278 16.41 -4.60 0.33
CA GLU A 278 15.18 -3.98 0.87
C GLU A 278 14.20 -5.03 1.39
N SER A 279 13.39 -4.64 2.36
CA SER A 279 12.23 -5.42 2.81
C SER A 279 11.09 -5.27 1.80
N GLY A 280 11.21 -5.87 0.59
CA GLY A 280 10.26 -5.66 -0.49
C GLY A 280 8.82 -6.06 -0.16
N PHE A 281 8.65 -6.92 0.84
CA PHE A 281 7.32 -7.33 1.31
C PHE A 281 6.62 -6.28 2.19
N GLY A 282 7.30 -5.17 2.54
CA GLY A 282 6.75 -4.12 3.40
C GLY A 282 7.72 -2.95 3.59
N ASN A 283 7.34 -2.05 4.51
CA ASN A 283 8.22 -1.00 5.05
C ASN A 283 8.76 0.01 4.02
N PHE A 284 8.01 0.23 2.93
CA PHE A 284 8.16 1.39 2.07
C PHE A 284 7.38 2.54 2.69
N ASN A 285 7.94 3.75 2.69
CA ASN A 285 7.33 4.91 3.34
C ASN A 285 7.30 6.08 2.36
N ALA A 286 6.13 6.67 2.17
CA ALA A 286 5.93 7.78 1.25
C ALA A 286 4.84 8.73 1.74
N THR A 287 4.74 9.92 1.15
CA THR A 287 3.66 10.85 1.47
C THR A 287 2.32 10.30 0.99
N LEU A 288 1.23 10.73 1.64
CA LEU A 288 -0.12 10.34 1.24
C LEU A 288 -0.41 10.72 -0.24
N ARG A 289 0.06 11.89 -0.65
CA ARG A 289 -0.10 12.39 -2.03
C ARG A 289 0.69 11.59 -3.04
N ASP A 290 1.87 11.09 -2.68
CA ASP A 290 2.67 10.26 -3.58
C ASP A 290 2.10 8.85 -3.74
N TYR A 291 1.48 8.29 -2.70
CA TYR A 291 0.60 7.12 -2.86
C TYR A 291 -0.57 7.41 -3.80
N GLY A 292 -1.13 8.62 -3.75
CA GLY A 292 -2.14 9.10 -4.69
C GLY A 292 -1.63 9.14 -6.14
N ARG A 293 -0.42 9.66 -6.38
CA ARG A 293 0.23 9.67 -7.71
C ARG A 293 0.48 8.27 -8.24
N LEU A 294 0.96 7.37 -7.39
CA LEU A 294 1.09 5.95 -7.72
C LEU A 294 -0.27 5.36 -8.13
N GLY A 295 -1.31 5.62 -7.35
CA GLY A 295 -2.68 5.19 -7.65
C GLY A 295 -3.20 5.75 -8.98
N MET A 296 -2.94 7.02 -9.27
CA MET A 296 -3.34 7.64 -10.54
C MET A 296 -2.59 7.08 -11.74
N MET A 297 -1.30 6.78 -11.61
CA MET A 297 -0.55 6.06 -12.64
C MET A 297 -1.20 4.70 -12.92
N LEU A 298 -1.57 3.95 -11.88
CA LEU A 298 -2.28 2.68 -12.01
C LEU A 298 -3.68 2.85 -12.64
N ALA A 299 -4.43 3.89 -12.24
CA ALA A 299 -5.74 4.20 -12.83
C ALA A 299 -5.64 4.59 -14.32
N ASN A 300 -4.49 5.05 -14.77
CA ASN A 300 -4.19 5.37 -16.17
C ASN A 300 -3.44 4.24 -16.91
N ASP A 301 -3.60 3.00 -16.47
CA ASP A 301 -2.97 1.82 -17.10
C ASP A 301 -1.45 1.96 -17.28
N GLY A 302 -0.78 2.55 -16.29
CA GLY A 302 0.67 2.71 -16.26
C GLY A 302 1.19 3.94 -17.00
N VAL A 303 0.33 4.85 -17.45
CA VAL A 303 0.69 6.06 -18.20
C VAL A 303 0.76 7.28 -17.30
N VAL A 304 1.83 8.07 -17.42
CA VAL A 304 1.99 9.39 -16.80
C VAL A 304 2.50 10.37 -17.85
N GLY A 305 1.80 11.51 -18.01
CA GLY A 305 2.19 12.54 -18.99
C GLY A 305 2.33 12.01 -20.43
N GLY A 306 1.52 11.05 -20.83
CA GLY A 306 1.56 10.41 -22.14
C GLY A 306 2.66 9.33 -22.30
N LYS A 307 3.51 9.12 -21.29
CA LYS A 307 4.58 8.11 -21.30
C LYS A 307 4.13 6.84 -20.55
N GLN A 308 4.32 5.67 -21.16
CA GLN A 308 4.12 4.39 -20.52
C GLN A 308 5.25 4.14 -19.51
N ILE A 309 4.93 4.07 -18.22
CA ILE A 309 5.86 3.82 -17.12
C ILE A 309 5.91 2.33 -16.80
N VAL A 310 4.75 1.70 -16.70
CA VAL A 310 4.63 0.25 -16.49
C VAL A 310 3.85 -0.34 -17.66
N PRO A 311 4.27 -1.45 -18.28
CA PRO A 311 3.58 -2.03 -19.42
C PRO A 311 2.11 -2.32 -19.14
N LYS A 312 1.23 -1.88 -20.04
CA LYS A 312 -0.24 -2.03 -19.86
C LYS A 312 -0.64 -3.50 -19.75
N ASP A 313 -0.12 -4.38 -20.62
CA ASP A 313 -0.49 -5.81 -20.59
C ASP A 313 -0.07 -6.49 -19.29
N TYR A 314 1.11 -6.13 -18.75
CA TYR A 314 1.53 -6.60 -17.43
C TYR A 314 0.55 -6.14 -16.33
N LEU A 315 0.12 -4.87 -16.37
CA LEU A 315 -0.87 -4.35 -15.40
C LEU A 315 -2.22 -5.05 -15.53
N LEU A 316 -2.66 -5.34 -16.75
CA LEU A 316 -3.88 -6.12 -16.97
C LEU A 316 -3.76 -7.53 -16.39
N ASP A 317 -2.63 -8.21 -16.63
CA ASP A 317 -2.36 -9.52 -16.02
C ASP A 317 -2.26 -9.44 -14.49
N ALA A 318 -1.74 -8.34 -13.95
CA ALA A 318 -1.58 -8.15 -12.51
C ALA A 318 -2.91 -7.84 -11.80
N THR A 319 -3.86 -7.16 -12.46
CA THR A 319 -5.00 -6.51 -11.79
C THR A 319 -6.38 -6.93 -12.30
N ASP A 320 -6.48 -7.60 -13.45
CA ASP A 320 -7.75 -8.12 -13.97
C ASP A 320 -7.91 -9.59 -13.56
N TRP A 321 -8.85 -9.86 -12.65
CA TRP A 321 -9.11 -11.22 -12.16
C TRP A 321 -9.54 -12.19 -13.26
N ARG A 322 -10.13 -11.70 -14.37
CA ARG A 322 -10.57 -12.53 -15.51
C ARG A 322 -9.39 -13.14 -16.26
N ARG A 323 -8.20 -12.56 -16.14
CA ARG A 323 -6.94 -13.09 -16.66
C ARG A 323 -6.24 -14.07 -15.71
N GLN A 324 -6.79 -14.26 -14.51
CA GLN A 324 -6.23 -15.19 -13.54
C GLN A 324 -6.89 -16.57 -13.62
N PRO A 325 -6.13 -17.66 -13.39
CA PRO A 325 -6.69 -18.99 -13.25
C PRO A 325 -7.75 -19.04 -12.12
N PRO A 326 -8.69 -20.00 -12.17
CA PRO A 326 -9.81 -20.06 -11.22
C PRO A 326 -9.42 -19.98 -9.75
N ALA A 327 -8.31 -20.61 -9.34
CA ALA A 327 -7.84 -20.61 -7.94
C ALA A 327 -7.49 -19.20 -7.40
N PHE A 328 -7.20 -18.23 -8.29
CA PHE A 328 -6.79 -16.87 -7.95
C PHE A 328 -7.90 -15.84 -8.11
N GLN A 329 -9.08 -16.25 -8.56
CA GLN A 329 -10.21 -15.35 -8.78
C GLN A 329 -10.86 -14.94 -7.45
N PRO A 330 -11.63 -13.84 -7.43
CA PRO A 330 -12.41 -13.44 -6.27
C PRO A 330 -13.29 -14.57 -5.74
N ARG A 331 -13.43 -14.67 -4.42
CA ARG A 331 -14.16 -15.72 -3.71
C ARG A 331 -13.57 -17.14 -3.85
N LYS A 332 -12.39 -17.25 -4.48
CA LYS A 332 -11.58 -18.47 -4.54
C LYS A 332 -10.22 -18.28 -3.86
N ALA A 333 -9.48 -17.23 -4.24
CA ALA A 333 -8.22 -16.90 -3.57
C ALA A 333 -8.49 -16.49 -2.09
N THR A 334 -9.46 -15.62 -1.87
CA THR A 334 -9.95 -15.24 -0.53
C THR A 334 -11.48 -15.23 -0.52
N PRO A 335 -12.12 -15.10 0.65
CA PRO A 335 -13.58 -14.96 0.72
C PRO A 335 -14.16 -13.78 -0.07
N TYR A 336 -13.34 -12.79 -0.41
CA TYR A 336 -13.77 -11.58 -1.12
C TYR A 336 -12.91 -11.27 -2.34
N PHE A 337 -11.62 -10.93 -2.14
CA PHE A 337 -10.72 -10.56 -3.21
C PHE A 337 -10.21 -11.77 -4.00
N GLY A 338 -9.90 -11.55 -5.28
CA GLY A 338 -8.94 -12.38 -5.99
C GLY A 338 -7.50 -11.97 -5.68
N TYR A 339 -6.53 -12.63 -6.34
CA TYR A 339 -5.13 -12.27 -6.27
C TYR A 339 -4.48 -12.36 -7.66
N GLY A 340 -3.86 -11.26 -8.06
CA GLY A 340 -3.10 -11.19 -9.30
C GLY A 340 -1.59 -11.21 -9.05
N PHE A 341 -0.83 -10.37 -9.75
CA PHE A 341 0.61 -10.26 -9.52
C PHE A 341 0.87 -9.26 -8.38
N GLN A 342 0.70 -9.70 -7.12
CA GLN A 342 0.82 -8.91 -5.88
C GLN A 342 -0.23 -7.78 -5.76
N PHE A 343 -1.38 -7.91 -6.42
CA PHE A 343 -2.53 -7.02 -6.34
C PHE A 343 -3.78 -7.79 -5.93
N TRP A 344 -4.74 -7.07 -5.37
CA TRP A 344 -6.02 -7.59 -4.87
C TRP A 344 -7.18 -7.14 -5.76
N PRO A 345 -7.53 -7.88 -6.83
CA PRO A 345 -8.69 -7.58 -7.65
C PRO A 345 -10.00 -7.74 -6.87
N PHE A 346 -10.91 -6.77 -7.03
CA PHE A 346 -12.26 -6.86 -6.48
C PHE A 346 -13.14 -7.83 -7.28
N PRO A 347 -14.16 -8.43 -6.64
CA PRO A 347 -15.23 -9.08 -7.38
C PRO A 347 -16.07 -8.05 -8.14
N GLY A 348 -16.71 -8.45 -9.24
CA GLY A 348 -17.59 -7.61 -10.04
C GLY A 348 -17.17 -7.56 -11.51
N GLU A 349 -17.96 -6.87 -12.34
CA GLU A 349 -17.74 -6.82 -13.77
C GLU A 349 -16.64 -5.83 -14.17
N LYS A 350 -16.47 -4.77 -13.40
CA LYS A 350 -15.47 -3.73 -13.67
C LYS A 350 -14.10 -4.11 -13.11
N ARG A 351 -13.05 -3.76 -13.81
CA ARG A 351 -11.68 -3.95 -13.32
C ARG A 351 -11.41 -2.92 -12.22
N ARG A 352 -11.45 -3.40 -10.98
CA ARG A 352 -11.07 -2.66 -9.78
C ARG A 352 -10.11 -3.49 -8.98
N PHE A 353 -9.17 -2.86 -8.32
CA PHE A 353 -8.16 -3.55 -7.54
C PHE A 353 -7.65 -2.68 -6.41
N ALA A 354 -6.96 -3.33 -5.48
CA ALA A 354 -6.35 -2.69 -4.33
C ALA A 354 -4.90 -3.12 -4.13
N LEU A 355 -4.13 -2.24 -3.53
CA LEU A 355 -2.91 -2.52 -2.80
C LEU A 355 -3.30 -2.50 -1.32
N LEU A 356 -3.01 -3.55 -0.58
CA LEU A 356 -3.40 -3.67 0.83
C LEU A 356 -2.20 -3.89 1.74
N GLY A 357 -2.22 -3.26 2.89
CA GLY A 357 -1.23 -3.44 3.95
C GLY A 357 -1.90 -3.63 5.32
N VAL A 358 -1.23 -4.33 6.21
CA VAL A 358 -1.71 -4.52 7.59
C VAL A 358 -1.93 -3.19 8.29
N TYR A 359 -2.71 -3.18 9.35
CA TYR A 359 -3.13 -2.01 10.11
C TYR A 359 -3.90 -0.95 9.30
N GLY A 360 -4.48 -1.33 8.13
CA GLY A 360 -5.41 -0.50 7.38
C GLY A 360 -4.84 0.29 6.21
N GLN A 361 -3.57 0.09 5.85
CA GLN A 361 -3.00 0.74 4.67
C GLN A 361 -3.68 0.25 3.40
N SER A 362 -4.09 1.16 2.51
CA SER A 362 -4.66 0.75 1.23
C SER A 362 -4.61 1.84 0.16
N ILE A 363 -4.47 1.40 -1.09
CA ILE A 363 -4.76 2.19 -2.28
C ILE A 363 -5.80 1.43 -3.08
N PHE A 364 -6.98 2.01 -3.27
CA PHE A 364 -8.06 1.47 -4.08
C PHE A 364 -8.10 2.20 -5.41
N VAL A 365 -8.23 1.45 -6.50
CA VAL A 365 -8.11 1.97 -7.86
C VAL A 365 -9.26 1.48 -8.74
N ASP A 366 -9.93 2.41 -9.41
CA ASP A 366 -10.87 2.16 -10.49
C ASP A 366 -10.36 2.83 -11.79
N PRO A 367 -9.79 2.07 -12.74
CA PRO A 367 -9.24 2.63 -13.97
C PRO A 367 -10.30 3.19 -14.92
N GLU A 368 -11.52 2.65 -14.90
CA GLU A 368 -12.61 3.15 -15.75
C GLU A 368 -13.05 4.55 -15.29
N LEU A 369 -13.19 4.73 -13.99
CA LEU A 369 -13.59 6.00 -13.40
C LEU A 369 -12.42 6.96 -13.17
N LYS A 370 -11.17 6.58 -13.43
CA LYS A 370 -9.97 7.34 -13.06
C LYS A 370 -10.01 7.77 -11.59
N LEU A 371 -10.41 6.84 -10.73
CA LEU A 371 -10.70 7.09 -9.32
C LEU A 371 -9.69 6.33 -8.44
N VAL A 372 -9.18 7.02 -7.44
CA VAL A 372 -8.24 6.50 -6.45
C VAL A 372 -8.68 6.91 -5.06
N MET A 373 -8.63 5.97 -4.10
CA MET A 373 -8.73 6.26 -2.67
C MET A 373 -7.51 5.71 -1.96
N VAL A 374 -6.82 6.55 -1.21
CA VAL A 374 -5.69 6.16 -0.35
C VAL A 374 -6.12 6.30 1.10
N VAL A 375 -5.90 5.25 1.88
CA VAL A 375 -6.10 5.24 3.33
C VAL A 375 -4.81 4.80 3.99
N THR A 376 -4.32 5.60 4.94
CA THR A 376 -3.29 5.20 5.89
C THR A 376 -3.88 5.16 7.28
N ALA A 377 -3.50 4.20 8.12
CA ALA A 377 -4.15 3.97 9.40
C ALA A 377 -3.21 3.31 10.41
N VAL A 378 -3.63 3.32 11.66
CA VAL A 378 -2.99 2.67 12.81
C VAL A 378 -4.00 1.77 13.53
N ALA A 379 -4.66 0.90 12.76
CA ALA A 379 -5.69 0.00 13.25
C ALA A 379 -5.23 -0.79 14.49
N LYS A 380 -6.17 -1.29 15.28
CA LYS A 380 -5.87 -2.08 16.48
C LYS A 380 -5.19 -3.39 16.11
N ASN A 381 -5.72 -4.08 15.09
CA ASN A 381 -5.24 -5.37 14.63
C ASN A 381 -4.48 -5.26 13.30
N ALA A 382 -3.48 -6.09 13.10
CA ALA A 382 -2.79 -6.16 11.81
C ALA A 382 -3.77 -6.55 10.68
N SER A 383 -4.67 -7.51 10.92
CA SER A 383 -5.73 -7.88 9.98
C SER A 383 -7.01 -7.09 10.28
N VAL A 384 -7.26 -6.05 9.49
CA VAL A 384 -8.43 -5.17 9.65
C VAL A 384 -9.78 -5.82 9.32
N GLY A 385 -9.80 -7.02 8.74
CA GLY A 385 -11.03 -7.80 8.58
C GLY A 385 -11.61 -8.34 9.90
N LYS A 386 -10.84 -8.25 11.00
CA LYS A 386 -11.27 -8.64 12.35
C LYS A 386 -11.86 -7.46 13.16
N GLU A 387 -11.96 -6.29 12.55
CA GLU A 387 -12.52 -5.06 13.14
C GLU A 387 -13.28 -4.25 12.09
N THR A 388 -13.95 -3.18 12.50
CA THR A 388 -14.85 -2.41 11.62
C THR A 388 -14.12 -1.62 10.53
N LEU A 389 -12.87 -1.27 10.70
CA LEU A 389 -12.11 -0.47 9.73
C LEU A 389 -12.12 -1.08 8.31
N GLY A 390 -11.87 -2.38 8.17
CA GLY A 390 -11.87 -3.04 6.86
C GLY A 390 -13.21 -2.96 6.15
N PRO A 391 -14.30 -3.48 6.73
CA PRO A 391 -15.64 -3.41 6.16
C PRO A 391 -16.14 -1.98 5.92
N GLU A 392 -15.88 -1.04 6.83
CA GLU A 392 -16.33 0.34 6.67
C GLU A 392 -15.55 1.07 5.58
N ARG A 393 -14.22 0.89 5.49
CA ARG A 393 -13.40 1.40 4.38
C ARG A 393 -13.90 0.92 3.02
N ASP A 394 -14.27 -0.37 2.93
CA ASP A 394 -14.82 -0.94 1.70
C ASP A 394 -16.20 -0.35 1.38
N ALA A 395 -17.01 -0.03 2.39
CA ALA A 395 -18.28 0.68 2.22
C ALA A 395 -18.07 2.13 1.75
N VAL A 396 -17.09 2.85 2.29
CA VAL A 396 -16.64 4.17 1.80
C VAL A 396 -16.27 4.08 0.33
N TRP A 397 -15.42 3.13 -0.05
CA TRP A 397 -15.03 2.93 -1.46
C TRP A 397 -16.24 2.72 -2.38
N ARG A 398 -17.18 1.85 -1.99
CA ARG A 398 -18.42 1.61 -2.74
C ARG A 398 -19.27 2.87 -2.86
N GLY A 399 -19.36 3.68 -1.80
CA GLY A 399 -20.06 4.96 -1.82
C GLY A 399 -19.42 5.94 -2.81
N ILE A 400 -18.07 6.02 -2.84
CA ILE A 400 -17.34 6.86 -3.79
C ILE A 400 -17.57 6.38 -5.22
N VAL A 401 -17.42 5.08 -5.48
CA VAL A 401 -17.67 4.49 -6.80
C VAL A 401 -19.12 4.75 -7.24
N GLY A 402 -20.09 4.54 -6.35
CA GLY A 402 -21.51 4.76 -6.63
C GLY A 402 -21.89 6.20 -6.95
N LYS A 403 -21.09 7.18 -6.51
CA LYS A 403 -21.28 8.60 -6.85
C LYS A 403 -20.89 8.91 -8.30
N TYR A 404 -19.91 8.21 -8.85
CA TYR A 404 -19.33 8.52 -10.17
C TYR A 404 -19.62 7.46 -11.23
N GLY A 405 -20.20 6.34 -10.85
CA GLY A 405 -20.52 5.23 -11.73
C GLY A 405 -21.38 4.17 -11.03
N SER A 406 -21.18 2.91 -11.40
CA SER A 406 -21.86 1.76 -10.81
C SER A 406 -20.84 0.74 -10.29
N TRP A 407 -21.22 0.03 -9.23
CA TRP A 407 -20.42 -1.09 -8.71
C TRP A 407 -20.44 -2.28 -9.65
#